data_b6e6c3d62487991308cb76973df9f104
#
_entry.id   b6e6c3d62487991308cb76973df9f104
#
_cell.length_a   1.000
_cell.length_b   1.000
_cell.length_c   1.000
_cell.angle_alpha   90.00
_cell.angle_beta   90.00
_cell.angle_gamma   90.00
#
_symmetry.space_group_name_H-M   'P 1'
#
loop_
_entity.id
_entity.type
_entity.pdbx_description
1 polymer ?
#
loop_
_entity_poly.entity_id
_entity_poly.type
_entity_poly.pdbx_seq_one_letter_code
_entity_poly.pdbx_strand_id
1 'polypeptide(L)'
;MTVESKAMDHIRKVLEQFGNKYFASNGALKRTTVIEDLDNYDKDLMTALLSDDLLHKTYTSKIAGVEIFEINKFVDMLKYKEYWADSFTKFDNKIGLTVGGKYIDDSEDVVLDFPYKDTVLKAGMTKEDVEHSGDADESFLNETLAKPEIDELLEPKILVNATKYDKSGTHRANSIKNDDSLILKGNNLIALYSLKSRFTEKVKLVYLDPPYNTKSDSFKYNDKFSNSAWLTFMKNRLEIARDFLTTDGSIFVQIDDNEMPYLKVLMDEIFGKDNFIGNIIWKKKTGSSDTTSIAIVTEYILVYAKNNAEVTFSKNPDSYDKKRYRYTDEYVDRRGPFYYDTLDRGGLQYSDSLNYGVTAPDGSVLYPHGRHEYVNDGWIWKWSKDKVKWGLENGFCQFIKTGDKYKLKYKVYTRGAS
;
A
#
# COMPACT_ATOMS: atom_id res chain seq x y z
N MET A 1 -6.94 25.87 9.27
CA MET A 1 -6.31 26.31 10.52
C MET A 1 -5.80 25.07 11.21
N THR A 2 -4.50 24.91 11.30
CA THR A 2 -3.87 23.89 12.15
C THR A 2 -4.26 24.24 13.59
N VAL A 3 -4.76 23.26 14.34
CA VAL A 3 -5.00 23.42 15.78
C VAL A 3 -3.62 23.52 16.43
N GLU A 4 -3.16 24.74 16.62
CA GLU A 4 -1.91 24.96 17.34
C GLU A 4 -2.12 24.67 18.83
N SER A 5 -1.16 24.01 19.49
CA SER A 5 -1.23 23.85 20.94
C SER A 5 -1.20 25.22 21.60
N LYS A 6 -1.92 25.40 22.72
CA LYS A 6 -1.93 26.67 23.47
C LYS A 6 -0.53 27.21 23.77
N ALA A 7 0.42 26.31 24.06
CA ALA A 7 1.81 26.68 24.31
C ALA A 7 2.49 27.29 23.06
N MET A 8 2.22 26.79 21.88
CA MET A 8 2.80 27.31 20.66
C MET A 8 2.19 28.64 20.23
N ASP A 9 0.89 28.86 20.47
CA ASP A 9 0.27 30.15 20.25
C ASP A 9 0.90 31.22 21.15
N HIS A 10 1.24 30.87 22.41
CA HIS A 10 1.98 31.74 23.29
C HIS A 10 3.43 31.96 22.81
N ILE A 11 4.13 30.90 22.37
CA ILE A 11 5.47 31.02 21.80
C ILE A 11 5.47 31.97 20.61
N ARG A 12 4.53 31.81 19.67
CA ARG A 12 4.41 32.71 18.51
C ARG A 12 4.23 34.14 18.92
N LYS A 13 3.28 34.42 19.83
CA LYS A 13 3.01 35.77 20.32
C LYS A 13 4.25 36.40 20.96
N VAL A 14 4.99 35.63 21.77
CA VAL A 14 6.24 36.11 22.38
C VAL A 14 7.29 36.41 21.34
N LEU A 15 7.44 35.55 20.31
CA LEU A 15 8.44 35.72 19.26
C LEU A 15 8.07 36.82 18.26
N GLU A 16 6.79 37.15 18.07
CA GLU A 16 6.33 38.24 17.19
C GLU A 16 6.91 39.62 17.58
N GLN A 17 7.21 39.86 18.85
CA GLN A 17 7.82 41.10 19.31
C GLN A 17 9.25 41.32 18.74
N PHE A 18 9.90 40.28 18.27
CA PHE A 18 11.24 40.33 17.63
C PHE A 18 11.17 40.48 16.11
N GLY A 19 9.97 40.56 15.54
CA GLY A 19 9.74 40.81 14.11
C GLY A 19 10.45 39.82 13.21
N ASN A 20 11.16 40.32 12.20
CA ASN A 20 11.81 39.51 11.18
C ASN A 20 13.02 38.67 11.68
N LYS A 21 13.42 38.82 12.95
CA LYS A 21 14.50 37.99 13.53
C LYS A 21 14.08 36.51 13.51
N TYR A 22 12.85 36.24 13.96
CA TYR A 22 12.34 34.87 14.11
C TYR A 22 11.26 34.47 13.11
N PHE A 23 10.84 35.39 12.22
CA PHE A 23 9.86 35.07 11.19
C PHE A 23 10.40 35.39 9.81
N ALA A 24 10.12 34.52 8.85
CA ALA A 24 10.39 34.74 7.45
C ALA A 24 9.30 35.67 6.84
N SER A 25 9.54 36.19 5.64
CA SER A 25 8.60 37.09 4.94
C SER A 25 7.24 36.45 4.64
N ASN A 26 7.16 35.13 4.62
CA ASN A 26 5.94 34.33 4.46
C ASN A 26 5.24 34.00 5.79
N GLY A 27 5.72 34.53 6.93
CA GLY A 27 5.17 34.27 8.26
C GLY A 27 5.61 32.93 8.90
N ALA A 28 6.49 32.17 8.26
CA ALA A 28 7.06 30.93 8.82
C ALA A 28 8.05 31.24 9.93
N LEU A 29 8.00 30.46 11.02
CA LEU A 29 8.91 30.60 12.16
C LEU A 29 10.30 30.04 11.79
N LYS A 30 11.34 30.87 11.96
CA LYS A 30 12.76 30.47 11.79
C LYS A 30 13.26 29.76 13.03
N ARG A 31 12.91 28.50 13.17
CA ARG A 31 13.15 27.69 14.38
C ARG A 31 14.63 27.51 14.68
N THR A 32 15.45 27.28 13.67
CA THR A 32 16.90 27.18 13.82
C THR A 32 17.47 28.41 14.51
N THR A 33 17.07 29.61 14.08
CA THR A 33 17.50 30.86 14.71
C THR A 33 17.04 30.98 16.16
N VAL A 34 15.79 30.55 16.48
CA VAL A 34 15.30 30.52 17.86
C VAL A 34 16.11 29.56 18.71
N ILE A 35 16.42 28.37 18.19
CA ILE A 35 17.22 27.36 18.91
C ILE A 35 18.66 27.83 19.11
N GLU A 36 19.29 28.40 18.10
CA GLU A 36 20.65 28.96 18.22
C GLU A 36 20.73 30.06 19.28
N ASP A 37 19.75 30.97 19.32
CA ASP A 37 19.71 32.03 20.32
C ASP A 37 19.41 31.48 21.74
N LEU A 38 18.62 30.42 21.86
CA LEU A 38 18.41 29.72 23.14
C LEU A 38 19.68 29.02 23.63
N ASP A 39 20.38 28.34 22.74
CA ASP A 39 21.65 27.66 23.08
C ASP A 39 22.74 28.67 23.49
N ASN A 40 22.69 29.87 22.92
CA ASN A 40 23.57 30.99 23.29
C ASN A 40 23.08 31.80 24.49
N TYR A 41 21.97 31.42 25.12
CA TYR A 41 21.35 32.12 26.24
C TYR A 41 21.07 33.59 25.94
N ASP A 42 20.50 33.88 24.75
CA ASP A 42 20.13 35.24 24.37
C ASP A 42 19.20 35.83 25.44
N LYS A 43 19.65 36.93 26.07
CA LYS A 43 19.00 37.50 27.25
C LYS A 43 17.62 38.05 26.94
N ASP A 44 17.45 38.64 25.77
CA ASP A 44 16.20 39.28 25.37
C ASP A 44 15.14 38.20 25.09
N LEU A 45 15.55 37.13 24.38
CA LEU A 45 14.70 35.98 24.11
C LEU A 45 14.28 35.27 25.40
N MET A 46 15.26 34.96 26.27
CA MET A 46 15.00 34.28 27.55
C MET A 46 14.07 35.13 28.45
N THR A 47 14.29 36.43 28.50
CA THR A 47 13.45 37.35 29.30
C THR A 47 12.02 37.37 28.75
N ALA A 48 11.86 37.42 27.45
CA ALA A 48 10.55 37.43 26.79
C ALA A 48 9.77 36.13 27.04
N LEU A 49 10.43 34.98 26.93
CA LEU A 49 9.80 33.66 27.18
C LEU A 49 9.42 33.49 28.66
N LEU A 50 10.26 33.96 29.59
CA LEU A 50 9.97 33.90 31.03
C LEU A 50 8.92 34.91 31.48
N SER A 51 8.64 35.94 30.71
CA SER A 51 7.59 36.92 30.97
C SER A 51 6.18 36.44 30.63
N ASP A 52 6.05 35.36 29.89
CA ASP A 52 4.76 34.75 29.61
C ASP A 52 4.42 33.70 30.68
N ASP A 53 3.32 33.88 31.38
CA ASP A 53 2.91 33.08 32.54
C ASP A 53 2.79 31.57 32.19
N LEU A 54 2.27 31.26 31.01
CA LEU A 54 2.09 29.87 30.60
C LEU A 54 3.45 29.20 30.28
N LEU A 55 4.30 29.89 29.54
CA LEU A 55 5.62 29.39 29.17
C LEU A 55 6.52 29.27 30.38
N HIS A 56 6.48 30.29 31.26
CA HIS A 56 7.21 30.28 32.53
C HIS A 56 6.82 29.05 33.35
N LYS A 57 5.53 28.84 33.60
CA LYS A 57 5.02 27.72 34.41
C LYS A 57 5.34 26.35 33.75
N THR A 58 5.35 26.29 32.44
CA THR A 58 5.50 25.03 31.71
C THR A 58 6.97 24.60 31.54
N TYR A 59 7.87 25.57 31.36
CA TYR A 59 9.27 25.34 31.01
C TYR A 59 10.26 25.78 32.08
N THR A 60 9.84 26.05 33.30
CA THR A 60 10.75 26.27 34.44
C THR A 60 10.58 25.22 35.51
N SER A 61 11.68 24.88 36.16
CA SER A 61 11.73 24.02 37.35
C SER A 61 12.54 24.69 38.44
N LYS A 62 12.19 24.38 39.72
CA LYS A 62 12.95 24.87 40.87
C LYS A 62 13.90 23.80 41.38
N ILE A 63 15.20 24.07 41.30
CA ILE A 63 16.25 23.19 41.82
C ILE A 63 17.01 23.98 42.89
N ALA A 64 17.02 23.47 44.13
CA ALA A 64 17.67 24.13 45.29
C ALA A 64 17.24 25.61 45.49
N GLY A 65 16.01 25.96 45.19
CA GLY A 65 15.48 27.31 45.32
C GLY A 65 15.75 28.26 44.16
N VAL A 66 16.49 27.83 43.16
CA VAL A 66 16.79 28.58 41.92
C VAL A 66 15.84 28.12 40.82
N GLU A 67 15.25 29.05 40.11
CA GLU A 67 14.44 28.76 38.90
C GLU A 67 15.35 28.56 37.72
N ILE A 68 15.18 27.44 37.04
CA ILE A 68 15.97 27.05 35.85
C ILE A 68 14.99 26.87 34.69
N PHE A 69 15.27 27.54 33.54
CA PHE A 69 14.53 27.32 32.31
C PHE A 69 15.00 26.02 31.66
N GLU A 70 14.06 25.12 31.39
CA GLU A 70 14.31 23.81 30.78
C GLU A 70 14.44 23.94 29.25
N ILE A 71 15.61 24.43 28.78
CA ILE A 71 15.86 24.73 27.35
C ILE A 71 15.57 23.51 26.50
N ASN A 72 16.05 22.34 26.88
CA ASN A 72 15.86 21.11 26.10
C ASN A 72 14.37 20.79 25.92
N LYS A 73 13.57 20.90 26.98
CA LYS A 73 12.12 20.67 26.92
C LYS A 73 11.41 21.69 26.03
N PHE A 74 11.87 22.93 26.01
CA PHE A 74 11.33 23.97 25.13
C PHE A 74 11.75 23.75 23.69
N VAL A 75 13.01 23.41 23.44
CA VAL A 75 13.55 23.07 22.11
C VAL A 75 12.83 21.84 21.54
N ASP A 76 12.59 20.83 22.36
CA ASP A 76 11.82 19.65 21.97
C ASP A 76 10.40 20.04 21.55
N MET A 77 9.74 20.96 22.27
CA MET A 77 8.43 21.49 21.88
C MET A 77 8.48 22.25 20.55
N LEU A 78 9.49 23.07 20.30
CA LEU A 78 9.69 23.76 19.01
C LEU A 78 9.90 22.78 17.85
N LYS A 79 10.70 21.75 18.08
CA LYS A 79 10.93 20.67 17.13
C LYS A 79 9.67 19.85 16.91
N TYR A 80 8.94 19.52 17.97
CA TYR A 80 7.80 18.61 17.98
C TYR A 80 6.66 19.02 17.05
N LYS A 81 6.42 20.30 16.85
CA LYS A 81 5.26 20.79 16.11
C LYS A 81 5.31 20.58 14.58
N GLU A 82 6.47 20.58 13.97
CA GLU A 82 6.63 20.26 12.54
C GLU A 82 6.36 18.79 12.26
N TYR A 83 6.57 17.96 13.22
CA TYR A 83 6.46 16.52 13.10
C TYR A 83 5.02 16.01 13.09
N TRP A 84 4.14 16.64 13.86
CA TRP A 84 2.75 16.24 13.95
C TRP A 84 1.94 16.66 12.73
N ALA A 85 2.42 17.65 11.97
CA ALA A 85 1.72 18.14 10.79
C ALA A 85 1.81 17.16 9.61
N ASP A 86 2.90 16.40 9.51
CA ASP A 86 3.24 15.72 8.26
C ASP A 86 3.21 14.19 8.32
N SER A 87 3.82 13.55 9.33
CA SER A 87 3.74 12.10 9.47
C SER A 87 4.10 11.63 10.89
N PHE A 88 3.42 10.62 11.39
CA PHE A 88 3.79 9.89 12.60
C PHE A 88 3.37 8.43 12.48
N THR A 89 3.91 7.59 13.36
CA THR A 89 3.54 6.19 13.48
C THR A 89 3.65 5.75 14.93
N LYS A 90 2.78 4.81 15.33
CA LYS A 90 2.79 4.23 16.67
C LYS A 90 3.74 3.05 16.70
N PHE A 91 4.59 2.98 17.72
CA PHE A 91 5.46 1.85 18.01
C PHE A 91 5.23 1.38 19.44
N ASP A 92 4.79 0.14 19.60
CA ASP A 92 4.58 -0.47 20.91
C ASP A 92 5.88 -1.13 21.38
N ASN A 93 6.47 -0.59 22.43
CA ASN A 93 7.68 -1.16 23.01
C ASN A 93 7.30 -1.92 24.29
N LYS A 94 7.37 -3.25 24.21
CA LYS A 94 7.15 -4.12 25.37
C LYS A 94 8.48 -4.29 26.12
N ILE A 95 8.55 -3.82 27.35
CA ILE A 95 9.62 -4.13 28.29
C ILE A 95 9.08 -5.19 29.25
N GLY A 96 9.65 -6.39 29.24
CA GLY A 96 9.21 -7.47 30.12
C GLY A 96 10.24 -8.57 30.26
N LEU A 97 10.05 -9.42 31.28
CA LEU A 97 10.83 -10.64 31.45
C LEU A 97 10.38 -11.68 30.42
N THR A 98 11.33 -12.37 29.80
CA THR A 98 11.07 -13.47 28.89
C THR A 98 11.51 -14.80 29.46
N VAL A 99 10.72 -15.84 29.27
CA VAL A 99 11.07 -17.22 29.59
C VAL A 99 10.98 -18.05 28.32
N GLY A 100 12.10 -18.69 27.92
CA GLY A 100 12.14 -19.49 26.70
C GLY A 100 11.87 -18.69 25.40
N GLY A 101 12.17 -17.37 25.38
CA GLY A 101 11.99 -16.50 24.21
C GLY A 101 10.55 -15.99 24.04
N LYS A 102 9.63 -16.27 24.97
CA LYS A 102 8.30 -15.70 25.04
C LYS A 102 8.18 -14.73 26.20
N TYR A 103 7.39 -13.69 26.06
CA TYR A 103 7.06 -12.84 27.20
C TYR A 103 6.26 -13.62 28.25
N ILE A 104 6.47 -13.29 29.53
CA ILE A 104 5.76 -13.95 30.64
C ILE A 104 4.24 -13.78 30.52
N ASP A 105 3.78 -12.67 29.94
CA ASP A 105 2.39 -12.44 29.56
C ASP A 105 1.77 -13.54 28.71
N ASP A 106 2.56 -14.15 27.84
CA ASP A 106 2.10 -15.20 26.91
C ASP A 106 2.14 -16.60 27.56
N SER A 107 2.59 -16.71 28.82
CA SER A 107 2.79 -17.97 29.53
C SER A 107 1.84 -18.21 30.71
N GLU A 108 0.90 -17.30 30.97
CA GLU A 108 -0.05 -17.33 32.11
C GLU A 108 0.62 -17.34 33.53
N ASP A 109 1.92 -17.03 33.58
CA ASP A 109 2.68 -16.91 34.83
C ASP A 109 2.54 -15.51 35.45
N VAL A 110 3.11 -15.30 36.64
CA VAL A 110 3.07 -14.00 37.36
C VAL A 110 3.77 -12.94 36.52
N VAL A 111 3.03 -11.94 36.12
CA VAL A 111 3.51 -10.81 35.30
C VAL A 111 3.87 -9.63 36.18
N LEU A 112 5.08 -9.07 35.95
CA LEU A 112 5.43 -7.76 36.47
C LEU A 112 4.90 -6.70 35.51
N ASP A 113 3.90 -5.94 35.96
CA ASP A 113 3.33 -4.84 35.19
C ASP A 113 4.27 -3.62 35.32
N PHE A 114 4.99 -3.31 34.24
CA PHE A 114 5.75 -2.09 34.15
C PHE A 114 4.91 -1.01 33.43
N PRO A 115 4.96 0.25 33.86
CA PRO A 115 4.23 1.31 33.20
C PRO A 115 4.62 1.34 31.72
N TYR A 116 3.63 1.09 30.90
CA TYR A 116 3.74 0.98 29.44
C TYR A 116 4.02 2.36 28.83
N LYS A 117 5.06 2.46 28.03
CA LYS A 117 5.37 3.65 27.25
C LYS A 117 5.38 3.30 25.77
N ASP A 118 4.49 3.96 25.03
CA ASP A 118 4.50 3.90 23.57
C ASP A 118 5.54 4.86 23.01
N THR A 119 6.15 4.48 21.90
CA THR A 119 7.09 5.32 21.15
C THR A 119 6.49 5.73 19.82
N VAL A 120 6.71 6.99 19.45
CA VAL A 120 6.32 7.51 18.13
C VAL A 120 7.58 7.67 17.30
N LEU A 121 7.57 7.07 16.13
CA LEU A 121 8.63 7.27 15.14
C LEU A 121 8.28 8.48 14.28
N LYS A 122 9.24 9.37 14.16
CA LYS A 122 9.15 10.61 13.44
C LYS A 122 9.85 10.47 12.10
N ALA A 123 9.15 10.75 11.02
CA ALA A 123 9.74 10.84 9.70
C ALA A 123 10.14 12.29 9.40
N GLY A 124 11.41 12.56 9.15
CA GLY A 124 11.86 13.83 8.57
C GLY A 124 11.31 13.98 7.17
N MET A 125 10.58 15.05 6.87
CA MET A 125 9.70 15.13 5.70
C MET A 125 10.16 16.12 4.64
N THR A 126 11.15 16.97 4.90
CA THR A 126 11.66 17.92 3.91
C THR A 126 13.12 17.68 3.56
N LYS A 127 13.49 18.05 2.31
CA LYS A 127 14.89 18.00 1.86
C LYS A 127 15.82 18.83 2.75
N GLU A 128 15.33 19.94 3.26
CA GLU A 128 16.07 20.85 4.14
C GLU A 128 16.35 20.25 5.51
N ASP A 129 15.41 19.44 6.06
CA ASP A 129 15.60 18.74 7.34
C ASP A 129 16.66 17.64 7.24
N VAL A 130 16.80 17.01 6.06
CA VAL A 130 17.79 15.95 5.82
C VAL A 130 19.18 16.54 5.56
N GLU A 131 19.30 17.70 4.91
CA GLU A 131 20.60 18.34 4.58
C GLU A 131 21.26 19.00 5.80
N HIS A 132 20.50 19.31 6.85
CA HIS A 132 21.00 20.01 8.05
C HIS A 132 21.16 19.09 9.26
N SER A 133 20.69 17.84 9.23
CA SER A 133 20.96 16.87 10.29
C SER A 133 22.29 16.18 10.01
N GLY A 134 23.27 16.33 10.89
CA GLY A 134 24.58 15.66 10.80
C GLY A 134 24.52 14.12 10.82
N ASP A 135 23.34 13.53 11.01
CA ASP A 135 23.00 12.11 10.90
C ASP A 135 22.07 11.89 9.69
N ALA A 136 22.66 11.91 8.49
CA ALA A 136 21.93 11.77 7.23
C ALA A 136 21.27 10.40 7.02
N ASP A 137 21.53 9.41 7.87
CA ASP A 137 21.11 8.02 7.66
C ASP A 137 19.88 7.58 8.45
N GLU A 138 19.42 8.30 9.49
CA GLU A 138 18.18 7.97 10.19
C GLU A 138 17.32 9.21 10.47
N SER A 139 16.32 9.40 9.64
CA SER A 139 15.33 10.47 9.77
C SER A 139 14.23 10.17 10.81
N PHE A 140 14.45 9.23 11.72
CA PHE A 140 13.50 8.85 12.74
C PHE A 140 14.03 9.16 14.13
N LEU A 141 13.39 10.10 14.81
CA LEU A 141 13.54 10.26 16.24
C LEU A 141 12.55 9.33 16.95
N ASN A 142 13.07 8.51 17.83
CA ASN A 142 12.27 7.64 18.68
C ASN A 142 11.89 8.43 19.93
N GLU A 143 10.71 9.06 19.91
CA GLU A 143 10.17 9.77 21.07
C GLU A 143 9.25 8.85 21.87
N THR A 144 9.50 8.75 23.18
CA THR A 144 8.64 8.03 24.10
C THR A 144 7.49 8.93 24.51
N LEU A 145 6.29 8.66 24.01
CA LEU A 145 5.05 9.35 24.42
C LEU A 145 4.30 8.51 25.44
N ALA A 146 3.57 9.17 26.32
CA ALA A 146 2.64 8.47 27.19
C ALA A 146 1.48 7.89 26.38
N LYS A 147 1.01 6.68 26.74
CA LYS A 147 -0.12 6.05 26.06
C LYS A 147 -1.34 6.96 25.88
N PRO A 148 -1.77 7.76 26.89
CA PRO A 148 -2.89 8.69 26.73
C PRO A 148 -2.69 9.73 25.62
N GLU A 149 -1.47 10.20 25.37
CA GLU A 149 -1.18 11.17 24.31
C GLU A 149 -1.32 10.54 22.92
N ILE A 150 -0.93 9.27 22.78
CA ILE A 150 -1.13 8.52 21.53
C ILE A 150 -2.61 8.23 21.31
N ASP A 151 -3.32 7.84 22.35
CA ASP A 151 -4.76 7.59 22.28
C ASP A 151 -5.51 8.87 21.85
N GLU A 152 -5.18 10.04 22.45
CA GLU A 152 -5.74 11.33 22.04
C GLU A 152 -5.40 11.67 20.59
N LEU A 153 -4.17 11.39 20.14
CA LEU A 153 -3.75 11.62 18.76
C LEU A 153 -4.57 10.80 17.76
N LEU A 154 -4.84 9.54 18.09
CA LEU A 154 -5.57 8.61 17.25
C LEU A 154 -7.10 8.69 17.38
N GLU A 155 -7.61 9.51 18.30
CA GLU A 155 -9.05 9.78 18.41
C GLU A 155 -9.61 10.36 17.10
N PRO A 156 -10.91 10.09 16.79
CA PRO A 156 -11.55 10.63 15.60
C PRO A 156 -11.49 12.16 15.54
N LYS A 157 -11.01 12.70 14.43
CA LYS A 157 -10.87 14.14 14.20
C LYS A 157 -12.04 14.70 13.42
N ILE A 158 -12.34 15.99 13.66
CA ILE A 158 -13.36 16.71 12.90
C ILE A 158 -12.79 17.05 11.52
N LEU A 159 -13.51 16.66 10.48
CA LEU A 159 -13.20 17.03 9.11
C LEU A 159 -13.68 18.47 8.86
N VAL A 160 -12.78 19.33 8.38
CA VAL A 160 -13.07 20.73 8.06
C VAL A 160 -12.98 20.98 6.56
N ASN A 161 -13.52 22.12 6.10
CA ASN A 161 -13.50 22.52 4.68
C ASN A 161 -14.16 21.51 3.75
N ALA A 162 -15.22 20.84 4.21
CA ALA A 162 -15.94 19.87 3.42
C ALA A 162 -16.61 20.55 2.21
N THR A 163 -16.27 20.08 1.02
CA THR A 163 -16.79 20.58 -0.26
C THR A 163 -17.37 19.41 -1.05
N LYS A 164 -18.58 19.57 -1.55
CA LYS A 164 -19.23 18.61 -2.43
C LYS A 164 -19.13 19.06 -3.89
N TYR A 165 -18.76 18.13 -4.74
CA TYR A 165 -18.70 18.29 -6.19
C TYR A 165 -19.79 17.42 -6.83
N ASP A 166 -20.72 18.02 -7.53
CA ASP A 166 -21.76 17.28 -8.27
C ASP A 166 -22.08 17.97 -9.62
N LYS A 167 -23.08 17.49 -10.33
CA LYS A 167 -23.45 18.03 -11.64
C LYS A 167 -23.90 19.50 -11.61
N SER A 168 -24.32 20.00 -10.46
CA SER A 168 -24.74 21.39 -10.27
C SER A 168 -23.59 22.33 -9.89
N GLY A 169 -22.38 21.79 -9.65
CA GLY A 169 -21.18 22.55 -9.35
C GLY A 169 -20.55 22.20 -8.00
N THR A 170 -19.95 23.20 -7.36
CA THR A 170 -19.21 23.07 -6.12
C THR A 170 -19.96 23.73 -4.96
N HIS A 171 -20.25 22.98 -3.90
CA HIS A 171 -21.04 23.42 -2.76
C HIS A 171 -20.34 23.11 -1.45
N ARG A 172 -20.55 23.95 -0.43
CA ARG A 172 -20.14 23.61 0.93
C ARG A 172 -20.96 22.44 1.45
N ALA A 173 -20.31 21.40 1.95
CA ALA A 173 -21.00 20.25 2.53
C ALA A 173 -21.04 20.37 4.07
N ASN A 174 -22.21 20.12 4.65
CA ASN A 174 -22.41 20.10 6.09
C ASN A 174 -22.56 18.68 6.65
N SER A 175 -22.66 17.68 5.78
CA SER A 175 -22.78 16.27 6.15
C SER A 175 -22.24 15.38 5.02
N ILE A 176 -21.80 14.19 5.40
CA ILE A 176 -21.35 13.13 4.48
C ILE A 176 -22.40 12.03 4.46
N LYS A 177 -22.95 11.73 3.28
CA LYS A 177 -23.89 10.62 3.09
C LYS A 177 -23.17 9.29 2.92
N ASN A 178 -23.87 8.17 3.05
CA ASN A 178 -23.28 6.84 2.94
C ASN A 178 -22.86 6.47 1.51
N ASP A 179 -23.50 7.07 0.52
CA ASP A 179 -23.24 6.88 -0.92
C ASP A 179 -22.30 7.92 -1.52
N ASP A 180 -21.83 8.88 -0.73
CA ASP A 180 -20.86 9.87 -1.20
C ASP A 180 -19.47 9.22 -1.40
N SER A 181 -18.83 9.53 -2.52
CA SER A 181 -17.39 9.29 -2.69
C SER A 181 -16.59 10.35 -1.95
N LEU A 182 -15.57 9.93 -1.18
CA LEU A 182 -14.82 10.80 -0.29
C LEU A 182 -13.39 10.98 -0.78
N ILE A 183 -12.91 12.23 -0.79
CA ILE A 183 -11.50 12.58 -0.93
C ILE A 183 -11.09 13.28 0.36
N LEU A 184 -10.21 12.64 1.13
CA LEU A 184 -9.70 13.14 2.40
C LEU A 184 -8.26 13.59 2.24
N LYS A 185 -7.97 14.85 2.59
CA LYS A 185 -6.62 15.40 2.57
C LYS A 185 -6.11 15.57 4.01
N GLY A 186 -4.97 15.00 4.31
CA GLY A 186 -4.34 15.10 5.63
C GLY A 186 -3.40 13.92 5.90
N ASN A 187 -2.93 13.81 7.13
CA ASN A 187 -2.18 12.64 7.57
C ASN A 187 -3.06 11.39 7.46
N ASN A 188 -2.64 10.42 6.64
CA ASN A 188 -3.48 9.28 6.32
C ASN A 188 -3.73 8.34 7.50
N LEU A 189 -2.81 8.24 8.48
CA LEU A 189 -3.03 7.43 9.67
C LEU A 189 -4.14 8.02 10.55
N ILE A 190 -4.11 9.33 10.81
CA ILE A 190 -5.17 10.04 11.55
C ILE A 190 -6.51 9.93 10.81
N ALA A 191 -6.48 10.11 9.48
CA ALA A 191 -7.68 10.00 8.66
C ALA A 191 -8.30 8.59 8.74
N LEU A 192 -7.49 7.53 8.66
CA LEU A 192 -7.95 6.15 8.78
C LEU A 192 -8.56 5.89 10.16
N TYR A 193 -7.90 6.31 11.25
CA TYR A 193 -8.48 6.18 12.60
C TYR A 193 -9.79 6.94 12.74
N SER A 194 -9.89 8.15 12.19
CA SER A 194 -11.14 8.93 12.20
C SER A 194 -12.28 8.28 11.42
N LEU A 195 -11.96 7.42 10.44
CA LEU A 195 -12.93 6.67 9.65
C LEU A 195 -13.29 5.30 10.26
N LYS A 196 -12.58 4.84 11.28
CA LYS A 196 -12.71 3.49 11.84
C LYS A 196 -14.15 3.16 12.23
N SER A 197 -14.83 4.04 12.95
CA SER A 197 -16.24 3.85 13.36
C SER A 197 -17.21 3.67 12.19
N ARG A 198 -16.89 4.26 11.03
CA ARG A 198 -17.74 4.24 9.85
C ARG A 198 -17.47 3.06 8.92
N PHE A 199 -16.20 2.66 8.75
CA PHE A 199 -15.77 1.75 7.69
C PHE A 199 -15.26 0.39 8.18
N THR A 200 -15.16 0.13 9.49
CA THR A 200 -14.79 -1.20 10.00
C THR A 200 -15.70 -2.27 9.39
N GLU A 201 -15.10 -3.31 8.81
CA GLU A 201 -15.74 -4.45 8.14
C GLU A 201 -16.74 -4.10 7.03
N LYS A 202 -16.52 -2.96 6.34
CA LYS A 202 -17.42 -2.49 5.26
C LYS A 202 -16.72 -2.27 3.93
N VAL A 203 -15.41 -2.33 3.89
CA VAL A 203 -14.63 -2.08 2.67
C VAL A 203 -14.37 -3.38 1.94
N LYS A 204 -14.80 -3.45 0.69
CA LYS A 204 -14.61 -4.64 -0.17
C LYS A 204 -13.20 -4.73 -0.74
N LEU A 205 -12.62 -3.58 -1.07
CA LEU A 205 -11.31 -3.48 -1.72
C LEU A 205 -10.52 -2.33 -1.12
N VAL A 206 -9.27 -2.59 -0.76
CA VAL A 206 -8.27 -1.57 -0.46
C VAL A 206 -7.19 -1.63 -1.53
N TYR A 207 -6.84 -0.49 -2.13
CA TYR A 207 -5.69 -0.36 -3.01
C TYR A 207 -4.73 0.68 -2.44
N LEU A 208 -3.49 0.27 -2.18
CA LEU A 208 -2.44 1.13 -1.62
C LEU A 208 -1.32 1.34 -2.63
N ASP A 209 -0.92 2.59 -2.76
CA ASP A 209 0.27 3.03 -3.49
C ASP A 209 1.15 3.82 -2.49
N PRO A 210 1.95 3.12 -1.65
CA PRO A 210 2.77 3.73 -0.61
C PRO A 210 4.04 4.34 -1.20
N PRO A 211 4.82 5.12 -0.42
CA PRO A 211 6.18 5.49 -0.80
C PRO A 211 7.03 4.23 -1.04
N TYR A 212 7.76 4.17 -2.16
CA TYR A 212 8.52 2.98 -2.56
C TYR A 212 9.90 2.87 -1.92
N ASN A 213 10.31 3.88 -1.16
CA ASN A 213 11.63 3.96 -0.53
C ASN A 213 12.80 3.86 -1.53
N THR A 214 12.67 4.53 -2.67
CA THR A 214 13.60 4.41 -3.81
C THR A 214 14.91 5.13 -3.60
N LYS A 215 15.04 5.91 -2.50
CA LYS A 215 16.16 6.81 -2.23
C LYS A 215 16.39 7.85 -3.35
N SER A 216 15.38 8.05 -4.19
CA SER A 216 15.42 8.99 -5.32
C SER A 216 15.02 10.38 -4.89
N ASP A 217 15.76 11.40 -5.35
CA ASP A 217 15.47 12.81 -5.09
C ASP A 217 14.32 13.39 -5.91
N SER A 218 13.62 12.57 -6.69
CA SER A 218 12.60 13.04 -7.65
C SER A 218 11.23 13.33 -7.03
N PHE A 219 10.96 12.89 -5.80
CA PHE A 219 9.68 13.10 -5.11
C PHE A 219 9.74 14.24 -4.12
N LYS A 220 8.58 14.89 -3.89
CA LYS A 220 8.40 15.93 -2.86
C LYS A 220 8.39 15.38 -1.42
N TYR A 221 8.34 14.05 -1.29
CA TYR A 221 8.32 13.35 0.00
C TYR A 221 9.69 12.78 0.30
N ASN A 222 9.99 12.59 1.58
CA ASN A 222 11.16 11.82 1.98
C ASN A 222 10.95 10.36 1.55
N ASP A 223 11.79 9.86 0.65
CA ASP A 223 11.79 8.49 0.15
C ASP A 223 13.09 7.76 0.57
N LYS A 224 13.72 8.25 1.66
CA LYS A 224 14.98 7.72 2.22
C LYS A 224 14.76 7.23 3.64
N PHE A 225 13.94 6.20 3.80
CA PHE A 225 13.72 5.56 5.10
C PHE A 225 14.68 4.39 5.28
N SER A 226 15.08 4.10 6.53
CA SER A 226 15.58 2.76 6.83
C SER A 226 14.45 1.75 6.63
N ASN A 227 14.75 0.51 6.23
CA ASN A 227 13.72 -0.51 5.99
C ASN A 227 12.85 -0.74 7.25
N SER A 228 13.44 -0.72 8.45
CA SER A 228 12.72 -0.88 9.71
C SER A 228 11.71 0.24 9.96
N ALA A 229 12.10 1.46 9.66
CA ALA A 229 11.28 2.63 9.81
C ALA A 229 10.12 2.64 8.80
N TRP A 230 10.39 2.30 7.55
CA TRP A 230 9.38 2.14 6.52
C TRP A 230 8.37 1.04 6.89
N LEU A 231 8.85 -0.10 7.39
CA LEU A 231 7.98 -1.20 7.85
C LEU A 231 7.09 -0.77 9.02
N THR A 232 7.62 -0.02 9.98
CA THR A 232 6.82 0.50 11.11
C THR A 232 5.75 1.49 10.61
N PHE A 233 6.11 2.37 9.67
CA PHE A 233 5.17 3.27 9.02
C PHE A 233 4.05 2.50 8.31
N MET A 234 4.38 1.43 7.59
CA MET A 234 3.42 0.61 6.87
C MET A 234 2.55 -0.24 7.80
N LYS A 235 3.11 -0.79 8.89
CA LYS A 235 2.41 -1.68 9.81
C LYS A 235 1.11 -1.09 10.32
N ASN A 236 1.15 0.09 10.91
CA ASN A 236 -0.05 0.73 11.47
C ASN A 236 -1.15 0.96 10.43
N ARG A 237 -0.78 1.27 9.20
CA ARG A 237 -1.70 1.52 8.09
C ARG A 237 -2.31 0.24 7.54
N LEU A 238 -1.52 -0.81 7.46
CA LEU A 238 -1.98 -2.14 7.01
C LEU A 238 -2.90 -2.79 8.04
N GLU A 239 -2.62 -2.64 9.34
CA GLU A 239 -3.47 -3.17 10.41
C GLU A 239 -4.87 -2.54 10.36
N ILE A 240 -4.96 -1.20 10.26
CA ILE A 240 -6.26 -0.53 10.17
C ILE A 240 -6.95 -0.80 8.83
N ALA A 241 -6.20 -0.94 7.75
CA ALA A 241 -6.75 -1.32 6.45
C ALA A 241 -7.37 -2.74 6.51
N ARG A 242 -6.74 -3.67 7.22
CA ARG A 242 -7.30 -5.01 7.48
C ARG A 242 -8.59 -4.95 8.28
N ASP A 243 -8.67 -4.07 9.30
CA ASP A 243 -9.90 -3.88 10.09
C ASP A 243 -11.06 -3.38 9.22
N PHE A 244 -10.78 -2.55 8.22
CA PHE A 244 -11.82 -2.03 7.31
C PHE A 244 -12.40 -3.08 6.37
N LEU A 245 -11.62 -4.10 6.00
CA LEU A 245 -12.05 -5.09 5.03
C LEU A 245 -13.22 -5.93 5.55
N THR A 246 -14.19 -6.19 4.67
CA THR A 246 -15.17 -7.26 4.84
C THR A 246 -14.47 -8.63 4.85
N THR A 247 -15.11 -9.68 5.37
CA THR A 247 -14.53 -11.05 5.40
C THR A 247 -14.14 -11.53 4.00
N ASP A 248 -14.93 -11.18 2.98
CA ASP A 248 -14.68 -11.47 1.57
C ASP A 248 -13.93 -10.36 0.84
N GLY A 249 -13.33 -9.42 1.60
CA GLY A 249 -12.57 -8.28 1.08
C GLY A 249 -11.13 -8.63 0.76
N SER A 250 -10.48 -7.77 -0.03
CA SER A 250 -9.09 -7.94 -0.47
C SER A 250 -8.31 -6.62 -0.46
N ILE A 251 -7.00 -6.74 -0.29
CA ILE A 251 -6.06 -5.63 -0.35
C ILE A 251 -5.03 -5.86 -1.45
N PHE A 252 -4.74 -4.80 -2.19
CA PHE A 252 -3.73 -4.72 -3.22
C PHE A 252 -2.72 -3.65 -2.82
N VAL A 253 -1.45 -3.99 -2.74
CA VAL A 253 -0.39 -3.04 -2.38
C VAL A 253 0.65 -3.02 -3.49
N GLN A 254 0.76 -1.87 -4.15
CA GLN A 254 1.73 -1.65 -5.21
C GLN A 254 3.07 -1.26 -4.61
N ILE A 255 4.16 -1.82 -5.13
CA ILE A 255 5.53 -1.59 -4.63
C ILE A 255 6.55 -2.00 -5.70
N ASP A 256 7.77 -1.49 -5.59
CA ASP A 256 8.90 -1.92 -6.42
C ASP A 256 9.84 -2.89 -5.69
N ASP A 257 10.98 -3.21 -6.31
CA ASP A 257 11.97 -4.16 -5.80
C ASP A 257 12.60 -3.72 -4.47
N ASN A 258 12.59 -2.41 -4.12
CA ASN A 258 13.28 -1.92 -2.92
C ASN A 258 12.66 -2.48 -1.64
N GLU A 259 11.35 -2.43 -1.51
CA GLU A 259 10.64 -2.83 -0.30
C GLU A 259 9.72 -4.06 -0.46
N MET A 260 9.54 -4.60 -1.67
CA MET A 260 8.65 -5.73 -1.92
C MET A 260 8.94 -6.95 -1.03
N PRO A 261 10.18 -7.40 -0.84
CA PRO A 261 10.47 -8.57 -0.01
C PRO A 261 10.09 -8.37 1.45
N TYR A 262 10.37 -7.18 1.99
CA TYR A 262 10.06 -6.82 3.38
C TYR A 262 8.57 -6.62 3.60
N LEU A 263 7.90 -5.95 2.66
CA LEU A 263 6.46 -5.79 2.67
C LEU A 263 5.73 -7.13 2.64
N LYS A 264 6.21 -8.09 1.83
CA LYS A 264 5.63 -9.44 1.78
C LYS A 264 5.65 -10.12 3.15
N VAL A 265 6.78 -10.03 3.87
CA VAL A 265 6.91 -10.60 5.21
C VAL A 265 5.99 -9.91 6.21
N LEU A 266 5.93 -8.58 6.18
CA LEU A 266 5.03 -7.80 7.03
C LEU A 266 3.54 -8.14 6.76
N MET A 267 3.17 -8.28 5.50
CA MET A 267 1.80 -8.65 5.14
C MET A 267 1.46 -10.09 5.54
N ASP A 268 2.42 -11.01 5.50
CA ASP A 268 2.24 -12.36 6.03
C ASP A 268 1.97 -12.36 7.54
N GLU A 269 2.61 -11.46 8.30
CA GLU A 269 2.35 -11.28 9.73
C GLU A 269 0.94 -10.73 9.99
N ILE A 270 0.55 -9.67 9.26
CA ILE A 270 -0.71 -8.96 9.50
C ILE A 270 -1.92 -9.74 8.97
N PHE A 271 -1.85 -10.24 7.74
CA PHE A 271 -2.99 -10.90 7.06
C PHE A 271 -2.98 -12.41 7.21
N GLY A 272 -1.84 -13.03 7.51
CA GLY A 272 -1.62 -14.47 7.50
C GLY A 272 -1.18 -14.99 6.13
N LYS A 273 -0.24 -15.93 6.11
CA LYS A 273 0.32 -16.52 4.88
C LYS A 273 -0.73 -17.20 4.00
N ASP A 274 -1.72 -17.83 4.62
CA ASP A 274 -2.78 -18.56 3.90
C ASP A 274 -3.75 -17.64 3.18
N ASN A 275 -3.74 -16.36 3.52
CA ASN A 275 -4.54 -15.32 2.88
C ASN A 275 -3.81 -14.63 1.72
N PHE A 276 -2.60 -15.04 1.40
CA PHE A 276 -1.88 -14.56 0.21
C PHE A 276 -2.51 -15.11 -1.07
N ILE A 277 -2.99 -14.23 -1.94
CA ILE A 277 -3.64 -14.60 -3.21
C ILE A 277 -2.60 -14.70 -4.33
N GLY A 278 -1.69 -13.74 -4.40
CA GLY A 278 -0.69 -13.73 -5.45
C GLY A 278 0.08 -12.43 -5.54
N ASN A 279 1.06 -12.43 -6.44
CA ASN A 279 1.84 -11.26 -6.81
C ASN A 279 1.63 -10.96 -8.29
N ILE A 280 1.06 -9.81 -8.60
CA ILE A 280 0.88 -9.33 -9.96
C ILE A 280 2.14 -8.58 -10.36
N ILE A 281 2.77 -9.00 -11.45
CA ILE A 281 3.95 -8.33 -12.01
C ILE A 281 3.47 -7.31 -13.04
N TRP A 282 3.67 -6.03 -12.73
CA TRP A 282 3.33 -4.93 -13.61
C TRP A 282 4.54 -4.50 -14.43
N LYS A 283 4.47 -4.66 -15.74
CA LYS A 283 5.52 -4.21 -16.66
C LYS A 283 5.35 -2.72 -16.96
N LYS A 284 6.17 -1.86 -16.34
CA LYS A 284 6.08 -0.40 -16.48
C LYS A 284 6.76 0.18 -17.71
N LYS A 285 7.74 -0.53 -18.29
CA LYS A 285 8.44 -0.10 -19.51
C LYS A 285 8.96 -1.27 -20.32
N THR A 286 9.24 -1.06 -21.60
CA THR A 286 9.61 -2.12 -22.55
C THR A 286 11.10 -2.49 -22.54
N GLY A 287 11.94 -1.70 -21.89
CA GLY A 287 13.38 -1.92 -21.77
C GLY A 287 14.11 -0.64 -21.39
N SER A 288 15.38 -0.76 -21.05
CA SER A 288 16.30 0.35 -20.85
C SER A 288 17.59 0.01 -21.59
N SER A 289 18.00 0.86 -22.52
CA SER A 289 19.26 0.70 -23.30
C SER A 289 20.50 1.14 -22.52
N ASP A 290 20.32 1.83 -21.39
CA ASP A 290 21.40 2.57 -20.72
C ASP A 290 21.82 1.96 -19.36
N THR A 291 21.47 0.69 -19.13
CA THR A 291 21.86 -0.01 -17.90
C THR A 291 23.09 -0.87 -18.12
N THR A 292 24.08 -0.75 -17.22
CA THR A 292 25.27 -1.61 -17.16
C THR A 292 24.99 -2.97 -16.50
N SER A 293 23.76 -3.21 -16.01
CA SER A 293 23.31 -4.41 -15.32
C SER A 293 21.92 -4.84 -15.80
N ILE A 294 21.25 -5.74 -15.07
CA ILE A 294 19.89 -6.17 -15.38
C ILE A 294 18.92 -4.97 -15.23
N ALA A 295 18.19 -4.68 -16.31
CA ALA A 295 17.23 -3.57 -16.33
C ALA A 295 15.98 -3.90 -15.50
N ILE A 296 15.67 -3.04 -14.52
CA ILE A 296 14.43 -3.11 -13.73
C ILE A 296 13.31 -2.45 -14.56
N VAL A 297 12.38 -3.27 -15.05
CA VAL A 297 11.27 -2.82 -15.92
C VAL A 297 9.89 -3.14 -15.35
N THR A 298 9.85 -3.66 -14.13
CA THR A 298 8.65 -4.16 -13.44
C THR A 298 8.42 -3.47 -12.12
N GLU A 299 7.19 -3.53 -11.67
CA GLU A 299 6.72 -3.28 -10.32
C GLU A 299 5.82 -4.45 -9.91
N TYR A 300 5.46 -4.50 -8.65
CA TYR A 300 4.68 -5.59 -8.07
C TYR A 300 3.42 -5.07 -7.43
N ILE A 301 2.37 -5.89 -7.44
CA ILE A 301 1.17 -5.64 -6.66
C ILE A 301 0.94 -6.90 -5.82
N LEU A 302 1.21 -6.81 -4.53
CA LEU A 302 0.92 -7.88 -3.58
C LEU A 302 -0.56 -7.92 -3.27
N VAL A 303 -1.19 -9.09 -3.40
CA VAL A 303 -2.62 -9.27 -3.20
C VAL A 303 -2.87 -10.22 -2.04
N TYR A 304 -3.64 -9.76 -1.06
CA TYR A 304 -4.11 -10.55 0.07
C TYR A 304 -5.62 -10.46 0.22
N ALA A 305 -6.23 -11.53 0.68
CA ALA A 305 -7.60 -11.51 1.17
C ALA A 305 -7.64 -11.24 2.68
N LYS A 306 -8.76 -10.76 3.21
CA LYS A 306 -9.01 -10.83 4.66
C LYS A 306 -9.24 -12.28 5.09
N ASN A 307 -10.00 -13.04 4.28
CA ASN A 307 -10.19 -14.48 4.40
C ASN A 307 -10.21 -15.12 3.00
N ASN A 308 -9.19 -15.90 2.69
CA ASN A 308 -9.02 -16.54 1.38
C ASN A 308 -10.14 -17.52 1.03
N ALA A 309 -10.80 -18.11 2.03
CA ALA A 309 -11.90 -19.04 1.80
C ALA A 309 -13.19 -18.33 1.31
N GLU A 310 -13.33 -17.03 1.55
CA GLU A 310 -14.54 -16.26 1.22
C GLU A 310 -14.35 -15.33 0.02
N VAL A 311 -13.09 -14.90 -0.28
CA VAL A 311 -12.84 -13.99 -1.38
C VAL A 311 -13.12 -14.65 -2.73
N THR A 312 -13.74 -13.92 -3.64
CA THR A 312 -13.98 -14.38 -5.01
C THR A 312 -13.53 -13.34 -6.02
N PHE A 313 -12.80 -13.80 -7.04
CA PHE A 313 -12.40 -13.00 -8.18
C PHE A 313 -13.11 -13.50 -9.43
N SER A 314 -13.84 -12.63 -10.10
CA SER A 314 -14.50 -12.95 -11.37
C SER A 314 -13.77 -12.31 -12.54
N LYS A 315 -13.72 -13.05 -13.65
CA LYS A 315 -13.27 -12.44 -14.92
C LYS A 315 -14.29 -11.43 -15.38
N ASN A 316 -13.83 -10.26 -15.81
CA ASN A 316 -14.72 -9.36 -16.56
C ASN A 316 -15.10 -10.03 -17.89
N PRO A 317 -16.37 -10.39 -18.10
CA PRO A 317 -16.81 -11.09 -19.31
C PRO A 317 -16.59 -10.27 -20.58
N ASP A 318 -16.49 -8.94 -20.46
CA ASP A 318 -16.32 -8.02 -21.59
C ASP A 318 -14.85 -7.67 -21.86
N SER A 319 -13.92 -8.14 -20.99
CA SER A 319 -12.46 -7.97 -21.16
C SER A 319 -11.87 -9.09 -21.97
N TYR A 320 -11.94 -8.97 -23.31
CA TYR A 320 -11.29 -9.89 -24.24
C TYR A 320 -10.74 -9.14 -25.46
N ASP A 321 -9.72 -9.75 -26.11
CA ASP A 321 -9.17 -9.22 -27.35
C ASP A 321 -10.16 -9.40 -28.51
N LYS A 322 -10.87 -8.34 -28.88
CA LYS A 322 -11.84 -8.33 -29.98
C LYS A 322 -11.23 -8.72 -31.33
N LYS A 323 -9.94 -8.50 -31.57
CA LYS A 323 -9.26 -8.93 -32.79
C LYS A 323 -9.07 -10.44 -32.85
N ARG A 324 -8.83 -11.06 -31.69
CA ARG A 324 -8.69 -12.51 -31.57
C ARG A 324 -10.06 -13.21 -31.57
N TYR A 325 -11.01 -12.75 -30.74
CA TYR A 325 -12.35 -13.32 -30.58
C TYR A 325 -13.34 -12.68 -31.56
N ARG A 326 -13.15 -12.96 -32.84
CA ARG A 326 -13.88 -12.28 -33.93
C ARG A 326 -15.04 -13.07 -34.54
N TYR A 327 -15.26 -14.30 -34.10
CA TYR A 327 -16.32 -15.17 -34.61
C TYR A 327 -17.44 -15.28 -33.59
N THR A 328 -18.67 -15.44 -34.09
CA THR A 328 -19.90 -15.67 -33.32
C THR A 328 -20.66 -16.85 -33.88
N ASP A 329 -21.45 -17.52 -33.06
CA ASP A 329 -22.41 -18.55 -33.43
C ASP A 329 -23.67 -18.45 -32.56
N GLU A 330 -24.58 -19.45 -32.62
CA GLU A 330 -25.83 -19.51 -31.85
C GLU A 330 -25.61 -19.49 -30.32
N TYR A 331 -24.42 -19.71 -29.83
CA TYR A 331 -24.06 -19.69 -28.41
C TYR A 331 -23.51 -18.35 -27.94
N VAL A 332 -23.52 -17.30 -28.80
CA VAL A 332 -22.87 -16.01 -28.48
C VAL A 332 -23.42 -15.34 -27.21
N ASP A 333 -24.72 -15.39 -26.97
CA ASP A 333 -25.34 -14.81 -25.77
C ASP A 333 -24.90 -15.50 -24.48
N ARG A 334 -24.72 -16.81 -24.53
CA ARG A 334 -24.31 -17.63 -23.38
C ARG A 334 -22.79 -17.73 -23.22
N ARG A 335 -22.05 -17.91 -24.33
CA ARG A 335 -20.63 -18.22 -24.32
C ARG A 335 -19.75 -17.08 -24.80
N GLY A 336 -20.34 -16.02 -25.36
CA GLY A 336 -19.62 -14.92 -25.99
C GLY A 336 -19.01 -15.29 -27.34
N PRO A 337 -18.30 -14.36 -27.99
CA PRO A 337 -17.60 -14.64 -29.24
C PRO A 337 -16.43 -15.61 -29.00
N PHE A 338 -15.93 -16.21 -30.09
CA PHE A 338 -14.88 -17.21 -30.06
C PHE A 338 -13.77 -16.97 -31.08
N TYR A 339 -12.68 -17.70 -30.94
CA TYR A 339 -11.65 -17.90 -31.98
C TYR A 339 -11.38 -19.38 -32.18
N TYR A 340 -10.77 -19.72 -33.31
CA TYR A 340 -10.32 -21.06 -33.57
C TYR A 340 -8.89 -21.28 -33.11
N ASP A 341 -8.67 -22.24 -32.22
CA ASP A 341 -7.35 -22.70 -31.81
C ASP A 341 -7.04 -24.09 -32.41
N THR A 342 -5.77 -24.46 -32.53
CA THR A 342 -5.39 -25.80 -32.98
C THR A 342 -5.68 -26.84 -31.90
N LEU A 343 -6.21 -27.99 -32.31
CA LEU A 343 -6.56 -29.04 -31.36
C LEU A 343 -5.33 -29.84 -30.93
N ASP A 344 -4.28 -29.83 -31.71
CA ASP A 344 -3.01 -30.50 -31.40
C ASP A 344 -2.12 -29.64 -30.49
N ARG A 345 -1.27 -30.34 -29.73
CA ARG A 345 -0.31 -29.70 -28.84
C ARG A 345 0.91 -30.58 -28.60
N GLY A 346 2.10 -29.96 -28.70
CA GLY A 346 3.36 -30.54 -28.26
C GLY A 346 3.81 -30.07 -26.89
N GLY A 347 4.78 -30.76 -26.29
CA GLY A 347 5.38 -30.35 -25.01
C GLY A 347 4.53 -30.63 -23.78
N LEU A 348 3.44 -31.37 -23.88
CA LEU A 348 2.68 -31.93 -22.76
C LEU A 348 3.17 -33.32 -22.39
N GLN A 349 2.73 -33.82 -21.23
CA GLN A 349 2.86 -35.21 -20.88
C GLN A 349 2.21 -36.04 -22.00
N TYR A 350 3.02 -36.83 -22.71
CA TYR A 350 2.56 -37.64 -23.83
C TYR A 350 1.62 -38.76 -23.37
N SER A 351 0.61 -39.05 -24.18
CA SER A 351 -0.34 -40.16 -23.99
C SER A 351 -0.69 -40.78 -25.33
N ASP A 352 -0.48 -42.06 -25.49
CA ASP A 352 -0.82 -42.81 -26.72
C ASP A 352 -2.31 -42.70 -27.05
N SER A 353 -3.18 -42.67 -26.06
CA SER A 353 -4.63 -42.54 -26.24
C SER A 353 -5.06 -41.20 -26.89
N LEU A 354 -4.19 -40.19 -26.87
CA LEU A 354 -4.42 -38.88 -27.49
C LEU A 354 -3.64 -38.70 -28.81
N ASN A 355 -2.94 -39.72 -29.26
CA ASN A 355 -2.22 -39.73 -30.55
C ASN A 355 -2.93 -40.68 -31.52
N TYR A 356 -4.01 -40.23 -32.16
CA TYR A 356 -4.87 -41.03 -33.02
C TYR A 356 -5.19 -40.28 -34.33
N GLY A 357 -5.55 -41.02 -35.37
CA GLY A 357 -5.97 -40.46 -36.67
C GLY A 357 -7.44 -39.97 -36.64
N VAL A 358 -7.66 -38.81 -37.27
CA VAL A 358 -9.01 -38.26 -37.52
C VAL A 358 -9.16 -38.07 -39.04
N THR A 359 -10.23 -38.62 -39.64
CA THR A 359 -10.49 -38.51 -41.06
C THR A 359 -10.97 -37.13 -41.47
N ALA A 360 -10.26 -36.47 -42.34
CA ALA A 360 -10.59 -35.18 -42.91
C ALA A 360 -11.64 -35.29 -44.04
N PRO A 361 -12.27 -34.19 -44.46
CA PRO A 361 -13.33 -34.19 -45.49
C PRO A 361 -12.90 -34.73 -46.88
N ASP A 362 -11.61 -34.70 -47.16
CA ASP A 362 -11.02 -35.25 -48.40
C ASP A 362 -10.67 -36.73 -48.30
N GLY A 363 -10.97 -37.38 -47.18
CA GLY A 363 -10.65 -38.77 -46.92
C GLY A 363 -9.24 -39.02 -46.36
N SER A 364 -8.40 -38.00 -46.25
CA SER A 364 -7.07 -38.13 -45.66
C SER A 364 -7.18 -38.33 -44.12
N VAL A 365 -6.23 -39.08 -43.56
CA VAL A 365 -6.17 -39.24 -42.10
C VAL A 365 -5.18 -38.25 -41.53
N LEU A 366 -5.62 -37.45 -40.59
CA LEU A 366 -4.83 -36.43 -39.93
C LEU A 366 -4.49 -36.85 -38.48
N TYR A 367 -3.21 -36.87 -38.15
CA TYR A 367 -2.65 -37.05 -36.80
C TYR A 367 -2.21 -35.69 -36.20
N PRO A 368 -1.93 -35.62 -34.90
CA PRO A 368 -1.36 -34.41 -34.31
C PRO A 368 -0.14 -33.89 -35.05
N HIS A 369 0.11 -32.58 -35.05
CA HIS A 369 1.19 -31.90 -35.78
C HIS A 369 1.05 -32.00 -37.33
N GLY A 370 -0.17 -32.28 -37.82
CA GLY A 370 -0.44 -32.34 -39.25
C GLY A 370 0.15 -33.56 -39.99
N ARG A 371 0.46 -34.63 -39.27
CA ARG A 371 0.97 -35.91 -39.83
C ARG A 371 -0.17 -36.72 -40.48
N HIS A 372 0.18 -37.61 -41.35
CA HIS A 372 -0.75 -38.54 -42.02
C HIS A 372 -0.60 -40.00 -41.54
N GLU A 373 0.34 -40.24 -40.62
CA GLU A 373 0.60 -41.55 -40.04
C GLU A 373 0.90 -41.40 -38.53
N TYR A 374 0.82 -42.50 -37.79
CA TYR A 374 1.19 -42.53 -36.39
C TYR A 374 2.71 -42.37 -36.21
N VAL A 375 3.11 -41.38 -35.45
CA VAL A 375 4.49 -41.15 -35.02
C VAL A 375 4.47 -40.61 -33.56
N ASN A 376 5.30 -41.18 -32.71
CA ASN A 376 5.50 -40.66 -31.35
C ASN A 376 6.60 -39.60 -31.36
N ASP A 377 6.24 -38.35 -31.67
CA ASP A 377 7.10 -37.17 -31.66
C ASP A 377 6.77 -36.18 -30.52
N GLY A 378 5.98 -36.63 -29.51
CA GLY A 378 5.55 -35.82 -28.40
C GLY A 378 4.33 -34.95 -28.66
N TRP A 379 3.77 -34.97 -29.88
CA TRP A 379 2.54 -34.25 -30.21
C TRP A 379 1.30 -35.12 -30.03
N ILE A 380 0.28 -34.57 -29.39
CA ILE A 380 -1.01 -35.21 -29.08
C ILE A 380 -2.20 -34.26 -29.34
N TRP A 381 -3.39 -34.84 -29.48
CA TRP A 381 -4.62 -34.04 -29.42
C TRP A 381 -4.94 -33.60 -27.99
N LYS A 382 -5.50 -32.42 -27.83
CA LYS A 382 -5.99 -31.91 -26.52
C LYS A 382 -7.25 -32.65 -26.04
N TRP A 383 -7.97 -33.31 -26.93
CA TRP A 383 -9.23 -34.01 -26.67
C TRP A 383 -9.12 -35.50 -26.98
N SER A 384 -9.93 -36.30 -26.24
CA SER A 384 -10.10 -37.70 -26.56
C SER A 384 -10.80 -37.91 -27.91
N LYS A 385 -10.69 -39.08 -28.47
CA LYS A 385 -11.30 -39.46 -29.78
C LYS A 385 -12.81 -39.24 -29.78
N ASP A 386 -13.49 -39.64 -28.66
CA ASP A 386 -14.95 -39.44 -28.50
C ASP A 386 -15.33 -37.95 -28.40
N LYS A 387 -14.52 -37.15 -27.66
CA LYS A 387 -14.75 -35.72 -27.58
C LYS A 387 -14.54 -35.02 -28.91
N VAL A 388 -13.56 -35.45 -29.73
CA VAL A 388 -13.39 -34.90 -31.08
C VAL A 388 -14.54 -35.25 -31.99
N LYS A 389 -15.01 -36.52 -31.95
CA LYS A 389 -16.20 -36.95 -32.70
C LYS A 389 -17.41 -36.12 -32.35
N TRP A 390 -17.70 -35.99 -31.06
CA TRP A 390 -18.80 -35.13 -30.57
C TRP A 390 -18.64 -33.68 -30.98
N GLY A 391 -17.42 -33.13 -30.90
CA GLY A 391 -17.11 -31.76 -31.29
C GLY A 391 -17.32 -31.47 -32.77
N LEU A 392 -17.01 -32.42 -33.62
CA LEU A 392 -17.27 -32.34 -35.08
C LEU A 392 -18.79 -32.39 -35.37
N GLU A 393 -19.51 -33.33 -34.76
CA GLU A 393 -20.96 -33.48 -34.91
C GLU A 393 -21.76 -32.28 -34.40
N ASN A 394 -21.25 -31.61 -33.36
CA ASN A 394 -21.95 -30.45 -32.72
C ASN A 394 -21.31 -29.08 -33.07
N GLY A 395 -20.41 -29.03 -34.04
CA GLY A 395 -19.85 -27.78 -34.54
C GLY A 395 -18.90 -27.06 -33.60
N PHE A 396 -18.37 -27.73 -32.54
CA PHE A 396 -17.38 -27.15 -31.62
C PHE A 396 -15.93 -27.32 -32.11
N CYS A 397 -15.69 -28.25 -33.00
CA CYS A 397 -14.44 -28.31 -33.77
C CYS A 397 -14.74 -28.54 -35.25
N GLN A 398 -13.77 -28.19 -36.08
CA GLN A 398 -13.89 -28.35 -37.53
C GLN A 398 -12.54 -28.43 -38.20
N PHE A 399 -12.53 -29.01 -39.41
CA PHE A 399 -11.37 -28.97 -40.29
C PHE A 399 -11.34 -27.63 -41.02
N ILE A 400 -10.24 -26.88 -40.85
CA ILE A 400 -10.00 -25.64 -41.58
C ILE A 400 -8.84 -25.88 -42.58
N LYS A 401 -9.12 -25.64 -43.87
CA LYS A 401 -8.12 -25.74 -44.93
C LYS A 401 -7.20 -24.53 -44.91
N THR A 402 -5.89 -24.76 -44.87
CA THR A 402 -4.86 -23.73 -44.94
C THR A 402 -3.87 -24.14 -46.05
N GLY A 403 -3.96 -23.47 -47.20
CA GLY A 403 -3.33 -23.99 -48.44
C GLY A 403 -3.95 -25.34 -48.83
N ASP A 404 -3.11 -26.31 -49.09
CA ASP A 404 -3.55 -27.67 -49.48
C ASP A 404 -3.76 -28.62 -48.30
N LYS A 405 -3.55 -28.17 -47.06
CA LYS A 405 -3.60 -29.01 -45.85
C LYS A 405 -4.76 -28.66 -44.96
N TYR A 406 -5.41 -29.68 -44.41
CA TYR A 406 -6.38 -29.53 -43.35
C TYR A 406 -5.71 -29.41 -41.98
N LYS A 407 -6.28 -28.55 -41.10
CA LYS A 407 -5.95 -28.49 -39.69
C LYS A 407 -7.22 -28.66 -38.88
N LEU A 408 -7.20 -29.52 -37.86
CA LEU A 408 -8.31 -29.67 -36.92
C LEU A 408 -8.23 -28.58 -35.87
N LYS A 409 -9.26 -27.75 -35.82
CA LYS A 409 -9.36 -26.62 -34.90
C LYS A 409 -10.63 -26.71 -34.11
N TYR A 410 -10.61 -26.10 -32.85
CA TYR A 410 -11.76 -26.05 -32.00
C TYR A 410 -12.08 -24.60 -31.60
N LYS A 411 -13.34 -24.35 -31.23
CA LYS A 411 -13.81 -23.03 -30.80
C LYS A 411 -13.40 -22.78 -29.35
N VAL A 412 -12.74 -21.64 -29.09
CA VAL A 412 -12.42 -21.14 -27.77
C VAL A 412 -13.24 -19.90 -27.51
N TYR A 413 -14.21 -19.99 -26.62
CA TYR A 413 -15.14 -18.91 -26.29
C TYR A 413 -14.62 -18.00 -25.19
N THR A 414 -15.10 -16.74 -25.14
CA THR A 414 -14.76 -15.78 -24.07
C THR A 414 -15.37 -16.15 -22.72
N ARG A 415 -16.54 -16.81 -22.74
CA ARG A 415 -17.29 -17.23 -21.55
C ARG A 415 -17.48 -18.74 -21.62
N GLY A 416 -17.14 -19.44 -20.55
CA GLY A 416 -17.42 -20.84 -20.39
C GLY A 416 -16.20 -21.72 -20.30
N ALA A 417 -16.31 -22.77 -19.46
CA ALA A 417 -15.34 -23.83 -19.40
C ALA A 417 -15.28 -24.54 -20.77
N SER A 418 -14.07 -24.67 -21.25
CA SER A 418 -13.74 -25.49 -22.42
C SER A 418 -14.03 -26.96 -22.18
#